data_b06e05792bca7893209bd88f171cb0e3
#
_entry.id   b06e05792bca7893209bd88f171cb0e3
#
_cell.length_a   1.000
_cell.length_b   1.000
_cell.length_c   1.000
_cell.angle_alpha   90.00
_cell.angle_beta   90.00
_cell.angle_gamma   90.00
#
_symmetry.space_group_name_H-M   'P 1'
#
loop_
_entity.id
_entity.type
_entity.pdbx_description
1 polymer ?
#
loop_
_entity_poly.entity_id
_entity_poly.type
_entity_poly.pdbx_seq_one_letter_code
_entity_poly.pdbx_strand_id
1 'polypeptide(L)'
;MFSDLIANGFSHLDYKMWVLQGHFQSERNFSFSDLAAARQRLTNYRNFAALRWQKPATDMSEVRAAILEQLNNNLNSAGALAELDKAIKNNVPSNEFVEFLDEAFGLKLAESTPDISDELKAKIAERKQAKTERDFAKSDALRDEIAESGIKLLDGANEMLWQYE
;
A
#
# COMPACT_ATOMS: atom_id res chain seq x y z
N MET A 1 26.32 5.71 4.70
CA MET A 1 25.30 5.13 3.78
C MET A 1 23.90 5.07 4.41
N PHE A 2 23.63 4.29 5.47
CA PHE A 2 22.31 4.32 6.11
C PHE A 2 21.95 5.66 6.75
N SER A 3 22.92 6.33 7.38
CA SER A 3 22.77 7.69 7.89
C SER A 3 22.32 8.69 6.82
N ASP A 4 22.82 8.54 5.60
CA ASP A 4 22.51 9.45 4.50
C ASP A 4 21.08 9.22 3.97
N LEU A 5 20.59 7.96 4.00
CA LEU A 5 19.20 7.66 3.65
C LEU A 5 18.23 8.33 4.62
N ILE A 6 18.48 8.18 5.93
CA ILE A 6 17.65 8.79 6.98
C ILE A 6 17.70 10.32 6.90
N ALA A 7 18.90 10.90 6.70
CA ALA A 7 19.07 12.35 6.56
C ALA A 7 18.30 12.92 5.36
N ASN A 8 18.08 12.11 4.30
CA ASN A 8 17.25 12.45 3.15
C ASN A 8 15.77 11.99 3.30
N GLY A 9 15.36 11.63 4.52
CA GLY A 9 13.98 11.29 4.84
C GLY A 9 13.52 9.91 4.33
N PHE A 10 14.44 9.00 3.98
CA PHE A 10 14.10 7.64 3.56
C PHE A 10 14.19 6.64 4.72
N SER A 11 13.33 5.62 4.67
CA SER A 11 13.32 4.52 5.63
C SER A 11 14.14 3.31 5.13
N HIS A 12 14.43 2.39 6.06
CA HIS A 12 15.04 1.10 5.71
C HIS A 12 14.14 0.25 4.79
N LEU A 13 12.80 0.41 4.87
CA LEU A 13 11.86 -0.30 4.00
C LEU A 13 11.86 0.25 2.57
N ASP A 14 12.10 1.55 2.38
CA ASP A 14 12.28 2.14 1.05
C ASP A 14 13.53 1.55 0.38
N TYR A 15 14.62 1.43 1.14
CA TYR A 15 15.84 0.79 0.63
C TYR A 15 15.64 -0.70 0.35
N LYS A 16 14.95 -1.42 1.25
CA LYS A 16 14.61 -2.83 1.04
C LYS A 16 13.79 -3.02 -0.24
N MET A 17 12.78 -2.18 -0.46
CA MET A 17 11.99 -2.21 -1.68
C MET A 17 12.85 -1.95 -2.93
N TRP A 18 13.78 -0.99 -2.87
CA TRP A 18 14.72 -0.74 -3.95
C TRP A 18 15.59 -1.97 -4.25
N VAL A 19 16.09 -2.67 -3.23
CA VAL A 19 16.86 -3.92 -3.41
C VAL A 19 16.01 -5.00 -4.07
N LEU A 20 14.78 -5.22 -3.60
CA LEU A 20 13.86 -6.25 -4.12
C LEU A 20 13.46 -6.05 -5.59
N GLN A 21 13.53 -4.82 -6.10
CA GLN A 21 13.24 -4.50 -7.50
C GLN A 21 14.33 -4.92 -8.47
N GLY A 22 15.48 -5.32 -7.99
CA GLY A 22 16.59 -5.81 -8.79
C GLY A 22 16.80 -7.30 -8.62
N HIS A 23 17.38 -7.93 -9.66
CA HIS A 23 17.87 -9.29 -9.52
C HIS A 23 19.20 -9.26 -8.73
N PHE A 24 19.34 -10.13 -7.73
CA PHE A 24 20.51 -10.12 -6.83
C PHE A 24 21.86 -10.36 -7.54
N GLN A 25 21.86 -10.94 -8.73
CA GLN A 25 23.05 -11.16 -9.56
C GLN A 25 23.36 -9.99 -10.51
N SER A 26 22.55 -8.94 -10.52
CA SER A 26 22.73 -7.81 -11.42
C SER A 26 23.35 -6.62 -10.68
N GLU A 27 24.37 -6.03 -11.24
CA GLU A 27 24.90 -4.76 -10.75
C GLU A 27 23.87 -3.64 -11.01
N ARG A 28 23.69 -2.79 -10.01
CA ARG A 28 22.78 -1.64 -10.11
C ARG A 28 23.43 -0.40 -9.52
N ASN A 29 23.33 0.68 -10.23
CA ASN A 29 23.71 1.99 -9.71
C ASN A 29 22.62 2.50 -8.78
N PHE A 30 23.02 2.99 -7.62
CA PHE A 30 22.12 3.62 -6.66
C PHE A 30 21.88 5.09 -7.04
N SER A 31 20.60 5.51 -7.00
CA SER A 31 20.22 6.92 -7.04
C SER A 31 19.08 7.20 -6.07
N PHE A 32 19.00 8.43 -5.56
CA PHE A 32 17.89 8.86 -4.73
C PHE A 32 16.55 8.92 -5.49
N SER A 33 16.59 9.13 -6.80
CA SER A 33 15.38 9.08 -7.64
C SER A 33 14.82 7.66 -7.74
N ASP A 34 15.68 6.65 -7.87
CA ASP A 34 15.25 5.24 -7.87
C ASP A 34 14.69 4.82 -6.50
N LEU A 35 15.29 5.36 -5.43
CA LEU A 35 14.80 5.13 -4.08
C LEU A 35 13.43 5.79 -3.85
N ALA A 36 13.20 6.98 -4.40
CA ALA A 36 11.88 7.65 -4.37
C ALA A 36 10.82 6.84 -5.14
N ALA A 37 11.19 6.27 -6.30
CA ALA A 37 10.31 5.37 -7.04
C ALA A 37 9.99 4.08 -6.25
N ALA A 38 10.98 3.52 -5.55
CA ALA A 38 10.78 2.37 -4.67
C ALA A 38 9.84 2.69 -3.49
N ARG A 39 9.98 3.86 -2.86
CA ARG A 39 9.04 4.36 -1.84
C ARG A 39 7.62 4.45 -2.39
N GLN A 40 7.44 5.02 -3.58
CA GLN A 40 6.11 5.13 -4.18
C GLN A 40 5.48 3.75 -4.40
N ARG A 41 6.27 2.77 -4.85
CA ARG A 41 5.80 1.39 -5.00
C ARG A 41 5.40 0.76 -3.67
N LEU A 42 6.20 0.97 -2.62
CA LEU A 42 5.87 0.51 -1.26
C LEU A 42 4.58 1.16 -0.74
N THR A 43 4.39 2.45 -1.00
CA THR A 43 3.14 3.16 -0.67
C THR A 43 1.95 2.56 -1.41
N ASN A 44 2.10 2.21 -2.69
CA ASN A 44 1.04 1.55 -3.45
C ASN A 44 0.68 0.17 -2.83
N TYR A 45 1.66 -0.59 -2.36
CA TYR A 45 1.40 -1.87 -1.68
C TYR A 45 0.74 -1.69 -0.31
N ARG A 46 1.10 -0.65 0.44
CA ARG A 46 0.41 -0.29 1.69
C ARG A 46 -1.05 0.07 1.43
N ASN A 47 -1.30 0.90 0.42
CA ASN A 47 -2.67 1.27 0.03
C ASN A 47 -3.48 0.05 -0.40
N PHE A 48 -2.88 -0.86 -1.17
CA PHE A 48 -3.50 -2.14 -1.52
C PHE A 48 -3.79 -2.98 -0.26
N ALA A 49 -2.82 -3.13 0.64
CA ALA A 49 -3.01 -3.87 1.89
C ALA A 49 -4.14 -3.29 2.76
N ALA A 50 -4.31 -1.96 2.79
CA ALA A 50 -5.37 -1.29 3.54
C ALA A 50 -6.79 -1.56 2.97
N LEU A 51 -6.92 -2.00 1.72
CA LEU A 51 -8.23 -2.37 1.14
C LEU A 51 -8.90 -3.53 1.88
N ARG A 52 -8.15 -4.41 2.55
CA ARG A 52 -8.70 -5.52 3.34
C ARG A 52 -9.67 -5.09 4.44
N TRP A 53 -9.57 -3.84 4.89
CA TRP A 53 -10.45 -3.24 5.90
C TRP A 53 -11.68 -2.57 5.31
N GLN A 54 -11.75 -2.41 3.98
CA GLN A 54 -12.72 -1.57 3.30
C GLN A 54 -13.63 -2.33 2.35
N LYS A 55 -13.18 -3.50 1.88
CA LYS A 55 -13.87 -4.31 0.86
C LYS A 55 -13.74 -5.80 1.16
N PRO A 56 -14.70 -6.61 0.69
CA PRO A 56 -14.55 -8.07 0.72
C PRO A 56 -13.31 -8.52 -0.06
N ALA A 57 -12.56 -9.46 0.50
CA ALA A 57 -11.39 -10.02 -0.15
C ALA A 57 -11.76 -10.80 -1.41
N THR A 58 -10.91 -10.71 -2.43
CA THR A 58 -10.99 -11.53 -3.65
C THR A 58 -10.11 -12.77 -3.51
N ASP A 59 -10.39 -13.81 -4.29
CA ASP A 59 -9.49 -14.96 -4.37
C ASP A 59 -8.19 -14.55 -5.07
N MET A 60 -7.07 -14.72 -4.39
CA MET A 60 -5.73 -14.40 -4.87
C MET A 60 -4.80 -15.64 -4.89
N SER A 61 -5.36 -16.84 -4.92
CA SER A 61 -4.61 -18.09 -4.94
C SER A 61 -3.68 -18.20 -6.16
N GLU A 62 -4.16 -17.80 -7.34
CA GLU A 62 -3.36 -17.78 -8.58
C GLU A 62 -2.21 -16.77 -8.49
N VAL A 63 -2.47 -15.57 -7.92
CA VAL A 63 -1.44 -14.54 -7.72
C VAL A 63 -0.37 -15.04 -6.76
N ARG A 64 -0.78 -15.68 -5.66
CA ARG A 64 0.15 -16.31 -4.71
C ARG A 64 1.02 -17.35 -5.39
N ALA A 65 0.44 -18.23 -6.21
CA ALA A 65 1.17 -19.24 -6.96
C ALA A 65 2.18 -18.61 -7.93
N ALA A 66 1.79 -17.57 -8.67
CA ALA A 66 2.67 -16.87 -9.61
C ALA A 66 3.85 -16.18 -8.88
N ILE A 67 3.61 -15.55 -7.73
CA ILE A 67 4.66 -14.96 -6.89
C ILE A 67 5.65 -16.05 -6.45
N LEU A 68 5.16 -17.19 -5.94
CA LEU A 68 6.00 -18.30 -5.50
C LEU A 68 6.80 -18.90 -6.64
N GLU A 69 6.22 -19.03 -7.84
CA GLU A 69 6.92 -19.49 -9.03
C GLU A 69 8.12 -18.61 -9.36
N GLN A 70 7.94 -17.28 -9.34
CA GLN A 70 9.04 -16.34 -9.56
C GLN A 70 10.12 -16.43 -8.47
N LEU A 71 9.73 -16.55 -7.20
CA LEU A 71 10.69 -16.70 -6.10
C LEU A 71 11.47 -18.02 -6.16
N ASN A 72 10.81 -19.11 -6.59
CA ASN A 72 11.45 -20.40 -6.79
C ASN A 72 12.37 -20.41 -8.03
N ASN A 73 12.17 -19.48 -8.96
CA ASN A 73 13.02 -19.30 -10.13
C ASN A 73 14.20 -18.36 -9.78
N ASN A 74 15.23 -18.92 -9.14
CA ASN A 74 16.47 -18.20 -8.78
C ASN A 74 16.22 -16.89 -8.00
N LEU A 75 15.29 -16.91 -7.03
CA LEU A 75 14.93 -15.76 -6.20
C LEU A 75 14.59 -14.50 -7.00
N ASN A 76 13.85 -14.66 -8.11
CA ASN A 76 13.44 -13.55 -8.97
C ASN A 76 12.43 -12.63 -8.27
N SER A 77 12.90 -11.86 -7.28
CA SER A 77 12.05 -10.92 -6.52
C SER A 77 11.44 -9.84 -7.43
N ALA A 78 12.18 -9.38 -8.43
CA ALA A 78 11.68 -8.40 -9.39
C ALA A 78 10.48 -8.94 -10.20
N GLY A 79 10.54 -10.20 -10.65
CA GLY A 79 9.43 -10.90 -11.31
C GLY A 79 8.25 -11.10 -10.37
N ALA A 80 8.51 -11.53 -9.14
CA ALA A 80 7.46 -11.69 -8.11
C ALA A 80 6.73 -10.38 -7.80
N LEU A 81 7.45 -9.27 -7.68
CA LEU A 81 6.84 -7.95 -7.52
C LEU A 81 6.06 -7.50 -8.76
N ALA A 82 6.48 -7.90 -9.97
CA ALA A 82 5.73 -7.59 -11.19
C ALA A 82 4.38 -8.36 -11.26
N GLU A 83 4.31 -9.60 -10.75
CA GLU A 83 3.04 -10.32 -10.62
C GLU A 83 2.11 -9.62 -9.61
N LEU A 84 2.65 -9.16 -8.48
CA LEU A 84 1.88 -8.37 -7.53
C LEU A 84 1.36 -7.06 -8.13
N ASP A 85 2.17 -6.31 -8.88
CA ASP A 85 1.75 -5.07 -9.54
C ASP A 85 0.58 -5.24 -10.52
N LYS A 86 0.52 -6.37 -11.19
CA LYS A 86 -0.63 -6.71 -12.06
C LYS A 86 -1.90 -6.91 -11.24
N ALA A 87 -1.75 -7.57 -10.10
CA ALA A 87 -2.87 -7.97 -9.25
C ALA A 87 -3.49 -6.83 -8.46
N ILE A 88 -2.71 -5.86 -7.96
CA ILE A 88 -3.19 -4.79 -7.07
C ILE A 88 -4.27 -3.90 -7.69
N LYS A 89 -4.39 -3.88 -9.02
CA LYS A 89 -5.34 -3.01 -9.74
C LYS A 89 -6.79 -3.45 -9.60
N ASN A 90 -7.03 -4.77 -9.50
CA ASN A 90 -8.36 -5.35 -9.62
C ASN A 90 -8.73 -6.28 -8.45
N ASN A 91 -7.87 -6.41 -7.45
CA ASN A 91 -8.06 -7.34 -6.35
C ASN A 91 -8.07 -6.62 -5.00
N VAL A 92 -8.64 -7.28 -4.02
CA VAL A 92 -8.66 -6.88 -2.61
C VAL A 92 -8.00 -8.00 -1.81
N PRO A 93 -6.93 -7.74 -1.05
CA PRO A 93 -6.23 -8.80 -0.34
C PRO A 93 -7.01 -9.25 0.90
N SER A 94 -6.85 -10.52 1.29
CA SER A 94 -7.20 -10.99 2.63
C SER A 94 -6.06 -10.70 3.62
N ASN A 95 -6.32 -10.82 4.93
CA ASN A 95 -5.26 -10.75 5.94
C ASN A 95 -4.16 -11.79 5.69
N GLU A 96 -4.54 -13.03 5.37
CA GLU A 96 -3.60 -14.12 5.06
C GLU A 96 -2.72 -13.80 3.85
N PHE A 97 -3.27 -13.12 2.83
CA PHE A 97 -2.48 -12.73 1.67
C PHE A 97 -1.48 -11.62 2.01
N VAL A 98 -1.86 -10.66 2.86
CA VAL A 98 -0.93 -9.60 3.33
C VAL A 98 0.18 -10.20 4.20
N GLU A 99 -0.14 -11.15 5.09
CA GLU A 99 0.85 -11.89 5.88
C GLU A 99 1.81 -12.68 4.98
N PHE A 100 1.29 -13.36 3.96
CA PHE A 100 2.12 -14.03 2.96
C PHE A 100 3.08 -13.06 2.25
N LEU A 101 2.64 -11.84 1.88
CA LEU A 101 3.52 -10.83 1.29
C LEU A 101 4.62 -10.40 2.27
N ASP A 102 4.30 -10.29 3.56
CA ASP A 102 5.30 -9.97 4.58
C ASP A 102 6.29 -11.10 4.81
N GLU A 103 5.85 -12.36 4.76
CA GLU A 103 6.75 -13.53 4.79
C GLU A 103 7.67 -13.57 3.57
N ALA A 104 7.11 -13.32 2.36
CA ALA A 104 7.85 -13.39 1.10
C ALA A 104 8.85 -12.25 0.93
N PHE A 105 8.48 -11.02 1.28
CA PHE A 105 9.25 -9.82 0.99
C PHE A 105 9.74 -9.06 2.24
N GLY A 106 9.13 -9.29 3.40
CA GLY A 106 9.44 -8.63 4.68
C GLY A 106 9.21 -7.12 4.64
N LEU A 107 8.11 -6.67 4.04
CA LEU A 107 7.78 -5.26 3.83
C LEU A 107 6.98 -4.65 4.98
N LYS A 108 6.60 -5.47 5.98
CA LYS A 108 5.80 -5.05 7.15
C LYS A 108 4.47 -4.38 6.76
N LEU A 109 3.80 -4.93 5.75
CA LEU A 109 2.54 -4.38 5.26
C LEU A 109 1.44 -4.51 6.31
N ALA A 110 1.34 -5.67 6.98
CA ALA A 110 0.36 -5.90 8.03
C ALA A 110 0.53 -4.93 9.21
N GLU A 111 1.77 -4.73 9.67
CA GLU A 111 2.11 -3.83 10.78
C GLU A 111 1.88 -2.36 10.41
N SER A 112 2.23 -1.96 9.18
CA SER A 112 2.17 -0.57 8.72
C SER A 112 0.79 -0.11 8.21
N THR A 113 -0.18 -1.03 8.12
CA THR A 113 -1.53 -0.73 7.66
C THR A 113 -2.59 -1.31 8.60
N PRO A 114 -2.62 -0.92 9.89
CA PRO A 114 -3.68 -1.33 10.80
C PRO A 114 -5.05 -0.82 10.32
N ASP A 115 -6.14 -1.35 10.88
CA ASP A 115 -7.45 -0.75 10.63
C ASP A 115 -7.54 0.64 11.27
N ILE A 116 -8.28 1.55 10.67
CA ILE A 116 -8.53 2.88 11.25
C ILE A 116 -9.53 2.74 12.41
N SER A 117 -9.50 3.74 13.32
CA SER A 117 -10.40 3.74 14.48
C SER A 117 -11.89 3.83 14.06
N ASP A 118 -12.76 3.32 14.92
CA ASP A 118 -14.20 3.41 14.69
C ASP A 118 -14.69 4.86 14.64
N GLU A 119 -14.02 5.77 15.33
CA GLU A 119 -14.28 7.21 15.26
C GLU A 119 -14.00 7.76 13.84
N LEU A 120 -12.87 7.39 13.23
CA LEU A 120 -12.55 7.77 11.85
C LEU A 120 -13.52 7.15 10.84
N LYS A 121 -13.92 5.91 11.04
CA LYS A 121 -14.95 5.26 10.22
C LYS A 121 -16.28 6.01 10.30
N ALA A 122 -16.68 6.45 11.49
CA ALA A 122 -17.89 7.25 11.69
C ALA A 122 -17.81 8.61 10.97
N LYS A 123 -16.69 9.32 11.07
CA LYS A 123 -16.45 10.58 10.34
C LYS A 123 -16.50 10.39 8.81
N ILE A 124 -15.95 9.28 8.30
CA ILE A 124 -16.03 8.95 6.87
C ILE A 124 -17.48 8.72 6.44
N ALA A 125 -18.27 7.99 7.25
CA ALA A 125 -19.68 7.75 6.98
C ALA A 125 -20.51 9.06 7.02
N GLU A 126 -20.24 9.93 8.01
CA GLU A 126 -20.88 11.24 8.13
C GLU A 126 -20.56 12.15 6.93
N ARG A 127 -19.30 12.16 6.49
CA ARG A 127 -18.90 12.88 5.28
C ARG A 127 -19.64 12.38 4.03
N LYS A 128 -19.80 11.07 3.88
CA LYS A 128 -20.55 10.46 2.78
C LYS A 128 -22.01 10.94 2.79
N GLN A 129 -22.62 11.00 3.97
CA GLN A 129 -23.98 11.51 4.14
C GLN A 129 -24.06 13.01 3.78
N ALA A 130 -23.16 13.85 4.30
CA ALA A 130 -23.11 15.29 3.98
C ALA A 130 -23.00 15.54 2.46
N LYS A 131 -22.18 14.76 1.75
CA LYS A 131 -22.11 14.82 0.27
C LYS A 131 -23.44 14.47 -0.40
N THR A 132 -24.16 13.47 0.10
CA THR A 132 -25.47 13.07 -0.43
C THR A 132 -26.52 14.16 -0.19
N GLU A 133 -26.46 14.83 0.95
CA GLU A 133 -27.33 15.94 1.34
C GLU A 133 -26.91 17.28 0.71
N ARG A 134 -25.81 17.31 -0.03
CA ARG A 134 -25.19 18.51 -0.64
C ARG A 134 -24.72 19.54 0.36
N ASP A 135 -24.46 19.15 1.59
CA ASP A 135 -23.80 19.98 2.61
C ASP A 135 -22.27 19.94 2.38
N PHE A 136 -21.82 20.71 1.40
CA PHE A 136 -20.43 20.72 1.01
C PHE A 136 -19.52 21.34 2.10
N ALA A 137 -20.03 22.31 2.85
CA ALA A 137 -19.26 22.91 3.93
C ALA A 137 -18.91 21.90 5.03
N LYS A 138 -19.89 21.09 5.45
CA LYS A 138 -19.67 20.00 6.42
C LYS A 138 -18.77 18.90 5.83
N SER A 139 -18.99 18.55 4.57
CA SER A 139 -18.16 17.54 3.88
C SER A 139 -16.70 17.94 3.81
N ASP A 140 -16.39 19.21 3.55
CA ASP A 140 -15.02 19.71 3.47
C ASP A 140 -14.38 19.77 4.85
N ALA A 141 -15.08 20.27 5.87
CA ALA A 141 -14.60 20.27 7.26
C ALA A 141 -14.22 18.85 7.74
N LEU A 142 -15.09 17.86 7.50
CA LEU A 142 -14.82 16.45 7.85
C LEU A 142 -13.63 15.88 7.07
N ARG A 143 -13.44 16.29 5.82
CA ARG A 143 -12.27 15.87 5.04
C ARG A 143 -10.97 16.37 5.65
N ASP A 144 -10.95 17.63 6.07
CA ASP A 144 -9.76 18.24 6.68
C ASP A 144 -9.44 17.58 8.03
N GLU A 145 -10.46 17.34 8.87
CA GLU A 145 -10.28 16.60 10.14
C GLU A 145 -9.74 15.17 9.94
N ILE A 146 -10.21 14.47 8.90
CA ILE A 146 -9.73 13.11 8.57
C ILE A 146 -8.28 13.17 8.08
N ALA A 147 -7.94 14.18 7.26
CA ALA A 147 -6.57 14.38 6.77
C ALA A 147 -5.57 14.68 7.90
N GLU A 148 -5.97 15.43 8.92
CA GLU A 148 -5.14 15.67 10.13
C GLU A 148 -4.75 14.37 10.85
N SER A 149 -5.54 13.29 10.65
CA SER A 149 -5.23 11.95 11.19
C SER A 149 -4.31 11.11 10.30
N GLY A 150 -3.72 11.70 9.23
CA GLY A 150 -2.85 11.00 8.28
C GLY A 150 -3.61 10.07 7.32
N ILE A 151 -4.91 10.31 7.13
CA ILE A 151 -5.78 9.52 6.24
C ILE A 151 -6.25 10.38 5.09
N LYS A 152 -5.94 9.94 3.87
CA LYS A 152 -6.42 10.56 2.64
C LYS A 152 -7.64 9.83 2.10
N LEU A 153 -8.69 10.58 1.77
CA LEU A 153 -9.90 10.03 1.18
C LEU A 153 -9.82 10.07 -0.35
N LEU A 154 -10.24 8.97 -0.96
CA LEU A 154 -10.41 8.82 -2.41
C LEU A 154 -11.90 8.76 -2.71
N ASP A 155 -12.40 9.80 -3.37
CA ASP A 155 -13.79 9.88 -3.80
C ASP A 155 -13.96 9.16 -5.16
N GLY A 156 -14.54 7.98 -5.14
CA GLY A 156 -15.01 7.28 -6.34
C GLY A 156 -16.46 7.62 -6.68
N ALA A 157 -16.95 7.17 -7.85
CA ALA A 157 -18.31 7.44 -8.31
C ALA A 157 -19.38 6.90 -7.34
N ASN A 158 -19.15 5.74 -6.72
CA ASN A 158 -20.09 5.09 -5.79
C ASN A 158 -19.45 4.70 -4.45
N GLU A 159 -18.14 4.89 -4.30
CA GLU A 159 -17.38 4.45 -3.14
C GLU A 159 -16.49 5.58 -2.63
N MET A 160 -16.33 5.64 -1.33
CA MET A 160 -15.34 6.46 -0.67
C MET A 160 -14.34 5.52 -0.03
N LEU A 161 -13.10 5.54 -0.52
CA LEU A 161 -12.01 4.74 0.02
C LEU A 161 -11.05 5.65 0.78
N TRP A 162 -10.29 5.05 1.66
CA TRP A 162 -9.24 5.74 2.40
C TRP A 162 -7.89 5.05 2.21
N GLN A 163 -6.82 5.82 2.34
CA GLN A 163 -5.45 5.34 2.28
C GLN A 163 -4.60 6.12 3.28
N TYR A 164 -3.49 5.52 3.69
CA TYR A 164 -2.47 6.20 4.49
C TYR A 164 -1.70 7.20 3.63
N GLU A 165 -1.36 8.38 4.18
CA GLU A 165 -0.49 9.36 3.54
C GLU A 165 0.99 8.94 3.55
#